data_1271a8df136ca21798e9cef8e5dc1adc
#
_entry.id   1271a8df136ca21798e9cef8e5dc1adc
#
_cell.length_a   1.000
_cell.length_b   1.000
_cell.length_c   1.000
_cell.angle_alpha   90.00
_cell.angle_beta   90.00
_cell.angle_gamma   90.00
#
_symmetry.space_group_name_H-M   'P 1'
#
loop_
_entity.id
_entity.type
_entity.pdbx_description
1 polymer ?
#
loop_
_entity_poly.entity_id
_entity_poly.type
_entity_poly.pdbx_seq_one_letter_code
_entity_poly.pdbx_strand_id
1 'polypeptide(L)'
;MNESTRKPYITVFTPTYNRAYTLQRLYESLRKQTQHDFEWLIVDDGSTDNTESLVQEFIRENSLFNIRYVKKENEGKHIAINVGAKIAMGKLFFIVDSDDALSTNAIEAIEKTEKEIAEMDSFAGVVGLSGNFEGFPIKSPGEQYSQSELENLMGTYIDATSLEYRYKYKIQGDRAEVVYTEIIKNIPFPKIEGEKFMEESYLWTSLSKMGLKFRWFNQVIYLCEYLQDGLTNNMREIVKKNWKTHCFCANFDLTAKDIPLKIRAKECVRYYRYGLYGGEKLKNLWNECNDKFLSVPAILVAVVRRVK
;
A
#
# COMPACT_ATOMS: atom_id res chain seq x y z
N MET A 1 -25.04 13.40 -26.74
CA MET A 1 -25.15 12.73 -25.42
C MET A 1 -23.95 13.14 -24.62
N ASN A 2 -24.13 13.77 -23.47
CA ASN A 2 -23.03 14.30 -22.66
C ASN A 2 -22.11 13.16 -22.18
N GLU A 3 -20.84 13.18 -22.56
CA GLU A 3 -19.80 12.26 -22.09
C GLU A 3 -19.48 12.39 -20.59
N SER A 4 -20.13 13.32 -19.88
CA SER A 4 -19.82 13.69 -18.49
C SER A 4 -20.39 12.77 -17.39
N THR A 5 -20.97 11.60 -17.73
CA THR A 5 -21.63 10.71 -16.73
C THR A 5 -21.02 9.32 -16.61
N ARG A 6 -20.04 8.94 -17.44
CA ARG A 6 -19.41 7.62 -17.34
C ARG A 6 -18.38 7.66 -16.19
N LYS A 7 -18.61 6.81 -15.18
CA LYS A 7 -17.63 6.61 -14.12
C LYS A 7 -16.36 5.98 -14.70
N PRO A 8 -15.17 6.44 -14.32
CA PRO A 8 -13.91 5.82 -14.75
C PRO A 8 -13.82 4.37 -14.25
N TYR A 9 -13.10 3.55 -14.98
CA TYR A 9 -12.88 2.16 -14.56
C TYR A 9 -11.95 2.10 -13.35
N ILE A 10 -10.90 2.92 -13.36
CA ILE A 10 -9.88 2.94 -12.30
C ILE A 10 -9.75 4.36 -11.74
N THR A 11 -9.66 4.50 -10.43
CA THR A 11 -9.07 5.66 -9.77
C THR A 11 -7.58 5.36 -9.53
N VAL A 12 -6.69 5.97 -10.31
CA VAL A 12 -5.27 6.07 -9.96
C VAL A 12 -5.17 7.11 -8.86
N PHE A 13 -4.85 6.66 -7.66
CA PHE A 13 -4.81 7.50 -6.46
C PHE A 13 -3.37 7.78 -6.05
N THR A 14 -3.03 9.05 -5.87
CA THR A 14 -1.70 9.49 -5.45
C THR A 14 -1.77 10.30 -4.16
N PRO A 15 -1.29 9.76 -3.03
CA PRO A 15 -1.01 10.58 -1.86
C PRO A 15 0.28 11.36 -2.08
N THR A 16 0.30 12.67 -1.79
CA THR A 16 1.50 13.49 -1.96
C THR A 16 1.73 14.43 -0.79
N TYR A 17 3.00 14.70 -0.48
CA TYR A 17 3.41 15.69 0.49
C TYR A 17 4.82 16.22 0.16
N ASN A 18 4.93 17.48 -0.28
CA ASN A 18 6.19 18.11 -0.70
C ASN A 18 6.96 17.29 -1.75
N ARG A 19 6.27 16.86 -2.82
CA ARG A 19 6.80 15.99 -3.89
C ARG A 19 6.63 16.57 -5.29
N ALA A 20 6.58 17.90 -5.43
CA ALA A 20 6.48 18.54 -6.75
C ALA A 20 7.55 18.05 -7.73
N TYR A 21 8.77 17.77 -7.24
CA TYR A 21 9.91 17.37 -8.07
C TYR A 21 9.79 15.94 -8.64
N THR A 22 8.90 15.09 -8.15
CA THR A 22 8.68 13.72 -8.64
C THR A 22 7.39 13.55 -9.43
N LEU A 23 6.35 14.34 -9.15
CA LEU A 23 5.02 14.21 -9.76
C LEU A 23 5.01 14.31 -11.28
N GLN A 24 5.94 15.06 -11.89
CA GLN A 24 6.06 15.15 -13.35
C GLN A 24 6.28 13.78 -13.99
N ARG A 25 7.12 12.94 -13.39
CA ARG A 25 7.39 11.59 -13.87
C ARG A 25 6.15 10.70 -13.87
N LEU A 26 5.38 10.75 -12.79
CA LEU A 26 4.11 10.03 -12.72
C LEU A 26 3.13 10.54 -13.77
N TYR A 27 2.94 11.85 -13.88
CA TYR A 27 2.08 12.47 -14.90
C TYR A 27 2.41 12.01 -16.31
N GLU A 28 3.69 12.03 -16.70
CA GLU A 28 4.14 11.56 -18.01
C GLU A 28 3.85 10.07 -18.24
N SER A 29 3.95 9.24 -17.20
CA SER A 29 3.63 7.82 -17.31
C SER A 29 2.13 7.58 -17.51
N LEU A 30 1.27 8.39 -16.89
CA LEU A 30 -0.18 8.33 -17.04
C LEU A 30 -0.61 8.80 -18.43
N ARG A 31 0.03 9.83 -19.00
CA ARG A 31 -0.22 10.27 -20.37
C ARG A 31 0.15 9.23 -21.43
N LYS A 32 1.12 8.36 -21.13
CA LYS A 32 1.61 7.32 -22.04
C LYS A 32 0.82 6.01 -21.95
N GLN A 33 -0.22 5.93 -21.13
CA GLN A 33 -1.04 4.72 -21.03
C GLN A 33 -1.72 4.40 -22.37
N THR A 34 -1.80 3.11 -22.70
CA THR A 34 -2.53 2.62 -23.91
C THR A 34 -4.03 2.81 -23.78
N GLN A 35 -4.53 2.97 -22.56
CA GLN A 35 -5.96 3.15 -22.26
C GLN A 35 -6.15 4.24 -21.20
N HIS A 36 -7.16 5.10 -21.38
CA HIS A 36 -7.41 6.27 -20.54
C HIS A 36 -8.76 6.22 -19.79
N ASP A 37 -9.34 5.05 -19.59
CA ASP A 37 -10.58 4.90 -18.78
C ASP A 37 -10.26 4.92 -17.29
N PHE A 38 -9.59 5.99 -16.83
CA PHE A 38 -9.26 6.22 -15.43
C PHE A 38 -9.37 7.71 -15.07
N GLU A 39 -9.50 7.99 -13.78
CA GLU A 39 -9.21 9.30 -13.20
C GLU A 39 -7.89 9.27 -12.45
N TRP A 40 -7.18 10.39 -12.40
CA TRP A 40 -6.05 10.60 -11.50
C TRP A 40 -6.49 11.45 -10.32
N LEU A 41 -6.62 10.85 -9.15
CA LEU A 41 -7.01 11.50 -7.91
C LEU A 41 -5.77 11.74 -7.04
N ILE A 42 -5.42 13.01 -6.84
CA ILE A 42 -4.29 13.42 -6.02
C ILE A 42 -4.83 13.97 -4.70
N VAL A 43 -4.41 13.39 -3.58
CA VAL A 43 -4.67 13.93 -2.25
C VAL A 43 -3.37 14.45 -1.66
N ASP A 44 -3.28 15.77 -1.57
CA ASP A 44 -2.14 16.48 -0.99
C ASP A 44 -2.31 16.58 0.53
N ASP A 45 -1.40 15.96 1.24
CA ASP A 45 -1.38 15.90 2.70
C ASP A 45 -0.73 17.17 3.31
N GLY A 46 -1.05 18.34 2.77
CA GLY A 46 -0.65 19.64 3.30
C GLY A 46 0.72 20.13 2.82
N SER A 47 1.05 19.95 1.54
CA SER A 47 2.30 20.45 0.94
C SER A 47 2.47 21.96 1.09
N THR A 48 3.71 22.38 1.27
CA THR A 48 4.15 23.77 1.39
C THR A 48 5.06 24.21 0.23
N ASP A 49 5.44 23.26 -0.62
CA ASP A 49 6.18 23.50 -1.85
C ASP A 49 5.23 23.89 -3.02
N ASN A 50 5.70 23.86 -4.24
CA ASN A 50 4.92 24.19 -5.43
C ASN A 50 4.05 23.04 -5.98
N THR A 51 3.79 21.97 -5.18
CA THR A 51 2.96 20.82 -5.59
C THR A 51 1.60 21.24 -6.15
N GLU A 52 0.88 22.13 -5.45
CA GLU A 52 -0.44 22.60 -5.88
C GLU A 52 -0.38 23.30 -7.24
N SER A 53 0.55 24.23 -7.42
CA SER A 53 0.73 24.97 -8.68
C SER A 53 1.01 24.04 -9.85
N LEU A 54 1.89 23.06 -9.64
CA LEU A 54 2.25 22.05 -10.64
C LEU A 54 1.03 21.21 -11.04
N VAL A 55 0.25 20.74 -10.09
CA VAL A 55 -0.95 19.95 -10.39
C VAL A 55 -2.00 20.77 -11.15
N GLN A 56 -2.14 22.07 -10.84
CA GLN A 56 -3.03 22.95 -11.60
C GLN A 56 -2.57 23.14 -13.06
N GLU A 57 -1.25 23.08 -13.33
CA GLU A 57 -0.72 23.05 -14.69
C GLU A 57 -1.11 21.74 -15.39
N PHE A 58 -0.95 20.60 -14.76
CA PHE A 58 -1.38 19.32 -15.32
C PHE A 58 -2.89 19.30 -15.66
N ILE A 59 -3.75 19.86 -14.78
CA ILE A 59 -5.20 19.94 -15.02
C ILE A 59 -5.49 20.80 -16.26
N ARG A 60 -4.78 21.90 -16.46
CA ARG A 60 -4.99 22.78 -17.64
C ARG A 60 -4.50 22.17 -18.96
N GLU A 61 -3.42 21.42 -18.92
CA GLU A 61 -2.77 20.88 -20.12
C GLU A 61 -3.33 19.51 -20.54
N ASN A 62 -3.86 18.75 -19.59
CA ASN A 62 -4.32 17.39 -19.86
C ASN A 62 -5.74 17.37 -20.43
N SER A 63 -5.92 16.57 -21.49
CA SER A 63 -7.22 16.31 -22.12
C SER A 63 -7.54 14.80 -22.27
N LEU A 64 -6.68 13.92 -21.76
CA LEU A 64 -6.78 12.47 -21.98
C LEU A 64 -7.60 11.76 -20.89
N PHE A 65 -7.52 12.23 -19.65
CA PHE A 65 -8.20 11.67 -18.50
C PHE A 65 -8.54 12.76 -17.49
N ASN A 66 -9.43 12.47 -16.54
CA ASN A 66 -9.79 13.43 -15.51
C ASN A 66 -8.73 13.49 -14.40
N ILE A 67 -8.30 14.70 -14.03
CA ILE A 67 -7.41 14.95 -12.89
C ILE A 67 -8.18 15.68 -11.80
N ARG A 68 -8.15 15.13 -10.59
CA ARG A 68 -8.77 15.74 -9.41
C ARG A 68 -7.72 15.95 -8.32
N TYR A 69 -7.74 17.12 -7.72
CA TYR A 69 -6.83 17.51 -6.66
C TYR A 69 -7.59 17.92 -5.41
N VAL A 70 -7.19 17.37 -4.27
CA VAL A 70 -7.76 17.70 -2.96
C VAL A 70 -6.61 17.92 -1.98
N LYS A 71 -6.56 19.09 -1.35
CA LYS A 71 -5.58 19.39 -0.30
C LYS A 71 -6.22 19.30 1.08
N LYS A 72 -5.50 18.75 2.05
CA LYS A 72 -5.90 18.59 3.43
C LYS A 72 -4.77 18.96 4.40
N GLU A 73 -5.05 19.06 5.66
CA GLU A 73 -4.01 19.18 6.69
C GLU A 73 -3.16 17.90 6.75
N ASN A 74 -1.87 18.05 7.08
CA ASN A 74 -0.94 16.94 7.16
C ASN A 74 -1.26 15.99 8.33
N GLU A 75 -1.76 14.81 8.00
CA GLU A 75 -2.11 13.73 8.95
C GLU A 75 -1.48 12.39 8.59
N GLY A 76 -0.70 12.33 7.50
CA GLY A 76 0.01 11.16 7.01
C GLY A 76 -0.68 10.45 5.85
N LYS A 77 0.13 9.68 5.09
CA LYS A 77 -0.26 8.93 3.89
C LYS A 77 -1.53 8.11 4.09
N HIS A 78 -1.64 7.39 5.21
CA HIS A 78 -2.78 6.51 5.51
C HIS A 78 -4.12 7.27 5.61
N ILE A 79 -4.11 8.50 6.16
CA ILE A 79 -5.31 9.34 6.19
C ILE A 79 -5.62 9.93 4.81
N ALA A 80 -4.59 10.26 4.02
CA ALA A 80 -4.81 10.64 2.61
C ALA A 80 -5.44 9.49 1.82
N ILE A 81 -5.05 8.23 2.04
CA ILE A 81 -5.70 7.05 1.44
C ILE A 81 -7.17 6.95 1.85
N ASN A 82 -7.51 7.16 3.13
CA ASN A 82 -8.91 7.16 3.58
C ASN A 82 -9.75 8.23 2.86
N VAL A 83 -9.20 9.44 2.71
CA VAL A 83 -9.87 10.53 1.97
C VAL A 83 -10.04 10.14 0.51
N GLY A 84 -8.97 9.67 -0.15
CA GLY A 84 -8.99 9.25 -1.54
C GLY A 84 -10.00 8.14 -1.80
N ALA A 85 -9.99 7.08 -1.00
CA ALA A 85 -10.91 5.96 -1.11
C ALA A 85 -12.38 6.42 -1.00
N LYS A 86 -12.68 7.34 -0.07
CA LYS A 86 -14.03 7.87 0.14
C LYS A 86 -14.58 8.62 -1.08
N ILE A 87 -13.74 9.36 -1.80
CA ILE A 87 -14.15 10.24 -2.91
C ILE A 87 -13.82 9.67 -4.30
N ALA A 88 -13.13 8.52 -4.37
CA ALA A 88 -12.83 7.83 -5.62
C ALA A 88 -14.09 7.48 -6.40
N MET A 89 -14.06 7.64 -7.72
CA MET A 89 -15.17 7.37 -8.62
C MET A 89 -15.00 6.07 -9.42
N GLY A 90 -13.78 5.56 -9.54
CA GLY A 90 -13.47 4.33 -10.26
C GLY A 90 -14.03 3.08 -9.58
N LYS A 91 -14.28 2.04 -10.35
CA LYS A 91 -14.61 0.69 -9.85
C LYS A 91 -13.46 0.14 -9.02
N LEU A 92 -12.23 0.39 -9.49
CA LEU A 92 -10.98 -0.02 -8.86
C LEU A 92 -10.24 1.20 -8.29
N PHE A 93 -9.50 0.98 -7.22
CA PHE A 93 -8.65 1.95 -6.53
C PHE A 93 -7.21 1.46 -6.57
N PHE A 94 -6.35 2.19 -7.24
CA PHE A 94 -4.94 1.87 -7.41
C PHE A 94 -4.07 2.92 -6.73
N ILE A 95 -3.40 2.56 -5.63
CA ILE A 95 -2.48 3.45 -4.92
C ILE A 95 -1.17 3.52 -5.72
N VAL A 96 -0.81 4.72 -6.16
CA VAL A 96 0.45 5.00 -6.87
C VAL A 96 1.15 6.15 -6.16
N ASP A 97 2.34 5.89 -5.64
CA ASP A 97 3.11 6.87 -4.90
C ASP A 97 3.61 8.00 -5.81
N SER A 98 3.78 9.19 -5.25
CA SER A 98 4.11 10.41 -6.00
C SER A 98 5.50 10.41 -6.63
N ASP A 99 6.36 9.49 -6.22
CA ASP A 99 7.73 9.29 -6.70
C ASP A 99 7.89 8.09 -7.64
N ASP A 100 6.80 7.45 -8.02
CA ASP A 100 6.77 6.26 -8.87
C ASP A 100 6.15 6.55 -10.25
N ALA A 101 5.95 5.51 -11.07
CA ALA A 101 5.33 5.60 -12.38
C ALA A 101 4.60 4.29 -12.74
N LEU A 102 3.83 4.30 -13.82
CA LEU A 102 3.20 3.10 -14.36
C LEU A 102 3.88 2.65 -15.65
N SER A 103 3.90 1.34 -15.90
CA SER A 103 4.26 0.83 -17.23
C SER A 103 3.19 1.23 -18.26
N THR A 104 3.58 1.34 -19.53
CA THR A 104 2.72 1.93 -20.59
C THR A 104 1.36 1.25 -20.77
N ASN A 105 1.24 -0.04 -20.44
CA ASN A 105 0.01 -0.84 -20.56
C ASN A 105 -0.56 -1.26 -19.21
N ALA A 106 -0.23 -0.56 -18.13
CA ALA A 106 -0.67 -0.93 -16.78
C ALA A 106 -2.20 -0.93 -16.63
N ILE A 107 -2.87 0.13 -17.09
CA ILE A 107 -4.33 0.27 -16.99
C ILE A 107 -5.04 -0.85 -17.77
N GLU A 108 -4.58 -1.13 -18.99
CA GLU A 108 -5.12 -2.21 -19.83
C GLU A 108 -4.94 -3.59 -19.18
N ALA A 109 -3.75 -3.86 -18.62
CA ALA A 109 -3.45 -5.13 -17.95
C ALA A 109 -4.32 -5.35 -16.70
N ILE A 110 -4.51 -4.31 -15.90
CA ILE A 110 -5.37 -4.33 -14.71
C ILE A 110 -6.82 -4.65 -15.13
N GLU A 111 -7.36 -3.90 -16.10
CA GLU A 111 -8.74 -4.08 -16.55
C GLU A 111 -8.96 -5.48 -17.15
N LYS A 112 -8.02 -5.96 -17.98
CA LYS A 112 -8.10 -7.30 -18.56
C LYS A 112 -8.13 -8.38 -17.47
N THR A 113 -7.23 -8.31 -16.49
CA THR A 113 -7.13 -9.29 -15.41
C THR A 113 -8.34 -9.23 -14.48
N GLU A 114 -8.84 -8.02 -14.19
CA GLU A 114 -9.99 -7.85 -13.31
C GLU A 114 -11.27 -8.40 -13.94
N LYS A 115 -11.49 -8.24 -15.25
CA LYS A 115 -12.66 -8.81 -15.97
C LYS A 115 -12.78 -10.33 -15.82
N GLU A 116 -11.67 -11.04 -15.61
CA GLU A 116 -11.69 -12.49 -15.39
C GLU A 116 -12.24 -12.91 -14.02
N ILE A 117 -12.28 -11.97 -13.05
CA ILE A 117 -12.74 -12.21 -11.67
C ILE A 117 -13.96 -11.36 -11.29
N ALA A 118 -14.45 -10.52 -12.18
CA ALA A 118 -15.47 -9.49 -11.89
C ALA A 118 -16.77 -10.04 -11.28
N GLU A 119 -17.13 -11.29 -11.61
CA GLU A 119 -18.33 -11.97 -11.11
C GLU A 119 -18.04 -12.85 -9.88
N MET A 120 -16.87 -12.74 -9.27
CA MET A 120 -16.43 -13.58 -8.15
C MET A 120 -16.41 -12.79 -6.84
N ASP A 121 -17.37 -12.98 -5.97
CA ASP A 121 -17.52 -12.26 -4.69
C ASP A 121 -16.34 -12.43 -3.69
N SER A 122 -15.49 -13.44 -3.90
CA SER A 122 -14.37 -13.73 -2.99
C SER A 122 -13.08 -12.95 -3.29
N PHE A 123 -13.12 -12.00 -4.24
CA PHE A 123 -11.94 -11.22 -4.63
C PHE A 123 -12.02 -9.78 -4.13
N ALA A 124 -10.87 -9.27 -3.67
CA ALA A 124 -10.69 -7.86 -3.33
C ALA A 124 -10.18 -7.03 -4.52
N GLY A 125 -9.67 -7.68 -5.57
CA GLY A 125 -9.09 -7.02 -6.72
C GLY A 125 -7.97 -7.85 -7.37
N VAL A 126 -7.03 -7.16 -8.01
CA VAL A 126 -5.90 -7.77 -8.73
C VAL A 126 -4.58 -7.19 -8.27
N VAL A 127 -3.47 -7.93 -8.46
CA VAL A 127 -2.12 -7.47 -8.06
C VAL A 127 -1.13 -7.79 -9.16
N GLY A 128 -0.44 -6.76 -9.64
CA GLY A 128 0.66 -6.92 -10.60
C GLY A 128 2.04 -6.87 -9.94
N LEU A 129 3.07 -6.95 -10.76
CA LEU A 129 4.45 -6.84 -10.32
C LEU A 129 4.89 -5.36 -10.26
N SER A 130 5.76 -5.07 -9.30
CA SER A 130 6.59 -3.87 -9.32
C SER A 130 7.89 -4.15 -10.08
N GLY A 131 8.39 -3.16 -10.78
CA GLY A 131 9.62 -3.23 -11.55
C GLY A 131 10.46 -1.95 -11.42
N ASN A 132 11.69 -2.00 -11.90
CA ASN A 132 12.50 -0.81 -12.07
C ASN A 132 12.07 -0.02 -13.33
N PHE A 133 12.65 1.16 -13.57
CA PHE A 133 12.30 2.00 -14.73
C PHE A 133 12.72 1.40 -16.09
N GLU A 134 13.49 0.33 -16.09
CA GLU A 134 13.80 -0.46 -17.28
C GLU A 134 12.74 -1.56 -17.53
N GLY A 135 11.77 -1.71 -16.61
CA GLY A 135 10.70 -2.71 -16.71
C GLY A 135 11.05 -4.10 -16.18
N PHE A 136 12.20 -4.25 -15.53
CA PHE A 136 12.56 -5.54 -14.90
C PHE A 136 11.89 -5.68 -13.54
N PRO A 137 11.25 -6.83 -13.25
CA PRO A 137 10.63 -7.07 -11.95
C PRO A 137 11.64 -6.97 -10.80
N ILE A 138 11.25 -6.28 -9.73
CA ILE A 138 12.04 -6.16 -8.50
C ILE A 138 11.41 -6.95 -7.36
N LYS A 139 12.25 -7.45 -6.46
CA LYS A 139 11.83 -8.24 -5.30
C LYS A 139 11.76 -7.40 -4.03
N SER A 140 12.78 -6.59 -3.82
CA SER A 140 12.88 -5.62 -2.73
C SER A 140 14.01 -4.63 -3.02
N PRO A 141 14.23 -3.58 -2.20
CA PRO A 141 15.35 -2.67 -2.38
C PRO A 141 16.68 -3.40 -2.60
N GLY A 142 17.26 -3.25 -3.79
CA GLY A 142 18.55 -3.85 -4.15
C GLY A 142 18.53 -5.36 -4.44
N GLU A 143 17.35 -6.01 -4.41
CA GLU A 143 17.21 -7.44 -4.70
C GLU A 143 16.36 -7.67 -5.96
N GLN A 144 16.91 -8.36 -6.95
CA GLN A 144 16.22 -8.74 -8.18
C GLN A 144 15.81 -10.20 -8.14
N TYR A 145 14.83 -10.57 -8.97
CA TYR A 145 14.50 -11.97 -9.22
C TYR A 145 15.62 -12.65 -10.00
N SER A 146 15.92 -13.88 -9.64
CA SER A 146 16.76 -14.76 -10.46
C SER A 146 16.00 -15.16 -11.73
N GLN A 147 16.75 -15.58 -12.77
CA GLN A 147 16.16 -16.05 -14.03
C GLN A 147 15.15 -17.18 -13.81
N SER A 148 15.47 -18.16 -12.95
CA SER A 148 14.59 -19.28 -12.63
C SER A 148 13.33 -18.87 -11.85
N GLU A 149 13.40 -17.84 -10.99
CA GLU A 149 12.23 -17.30 -10.32
C GLU A 149 11.31 -16.57 -11.30
N LEU A 150 11.88 -15.81 -12.26
CA LEU A 150 11.11 -15.16 -13.32
C LEU A 150 10.41 -16.16 -14.24
N GLU A 151 11.09 -17.21 -14.67
CA GLU A 151 10.51 -18.27 -15.50
C GLU A 151 9.34 -18.97 -14.79
N ASN A 152 9.44 -19.20 -13.49
CA ASN A 152 8.35 -19.77 -12.69
C ASN A 152 7.16 -18.79 -12.49
N LEU A 153 7.39 -17.51 -12.58
CA LEU A 153 6.34 -16.48 -12.44
C LEU A 153 5.64 -16.21 -13.78
N MET A 154 6.34 -16.30 -14.91
CA MET A 154 5.81 -15.87 -16.21
C MET A 154 4.69 -16.78 -16.73
N GLY A 155 3.57 -16.16 -17.12
CA GLY A 155 2.44 -16.84 -17.77
C GLY A 155 1.41 -17.49 -16.84
N THR A 156 1.57 -17.38 -15.52
CA THR A 156 0.61 -17.91 -14.55
C THR A 156 0.05 -16.82 -13.64
N TYR A 157 -1.11 -17.07 -13.07
CA TYR A 157 -1.63 -16.25 -11.97
C TYR A 157 -1.84 -17.13 -10.73
N ILE A 158 -1.92 -16.47 -9.57
CA ILE A 158 -2.22 -17.13 -8.28
C ILE A 158 -3.44 -16.41 -7.68
N ASP A 159 -4.47 -17.16 -7.33
CA ASP A 159 -5.63 -16.65 -6.59
C ASP A 159 -5.43 -16.96 -5.10
N ALA A 160 -5.04 -15.93 -4.34
CA ALA A 160 -4.68 -16.07 -2.93
C ALA A 160 -4.96 -14.79 -2.14
N THR A 161 -5.18 -14.89 -0.85
CA THR A 161 -5.11 -13.74 0.06
C THR A 161 -3.66 -13.22 0.14
N SER A 162 -3.47 -11.99 0.58
CA SER A 162 -2.11 -11.44 0.75
C SER A 162 -1.25 -12.25 1.72
N LEU A 163 -1.86 -12.79 2.77
CA LEU A 163 -1.15 -13.64 3.74
C LEU A 163 -0.80 -15.01 3.16
N GLU A 164 -1.72 -15.64 2.40
CA GLU A 164 -1.42 -16.89 1.69
C GLU A 164 -0.30 -16.69 0.68
N TYR A 165 -0.35 -15.62 -0.13
CA TYR A 165 0.67 -15.31 -1.12
C TYR A 165 2.05 -15.20 -0.47
N ARG A 166 2.14 -14.46 0.63
CA ARG A 166 3.40 -14.25 1.37
C ARG A 166 3.88 -15.50 2.11
N TYR A 167 3.01 -16.21 2.81
CA TYR A 167 3.43 -17.25 3.76
C TYR A 167 3.24 -18.67 3.27
N LYS A 168 2.20 -18.96 2.49
CA LYS A 168 1.94 -20.28 1.91
C LYS A 168 2.72 -20.47 0.61
N TYR A 169 2.63 -19.51 -0.31
CA TYR A 169 3.38 -19.54 -1.57
C TYR A 169 4.82 -19.04 -1.41
N LYS A 170 5.16 -18.40 -0.30
CA LYS A 170 6.50 -17.89 0.03
C LYS A 170 7.04 -16.87 -0.99
N ILE A 171 6.15 -16.14 -1.64
CA ILE A 171 6.52 -15.13 -2.61
C ILE A 171 6.65 -13.80 -1.87
N GLN A 172 7.81 -13.17 -2.01
CA GLN A 172 8.17 -11.92 -1.35
C GLN A 172 8.30 -10.80 -2.39
N GLY A 173 8.42 -9.58 -1.90
CA GLY A 173 8.67 -8.39 -2.69
C GLY A 173 7.47 -7.46 -2.75
N ASP A 174 7.76 -6.24 -3.20
CA ASP A 174 6.76 -5.21 -3.37
C ASP A 174 5.86 -5.54 -4.55
N ARG A 175 4.60 -5.22 -4.43
CA ARG A 175 3.56 -5.51 -5.41
C ARG A 175 2.70 -4.27 -5.64
N ALA A 176 2.00 -4.30 -6.75
CA ALA A 176 1.08 -3.26 -7.16
C ALA A 176 -0.36 -3.74 -6.94
N GLU A 177 -0.87 -3.47 -5.75
CA GLU A 177 -2.22 -3.86 -5.35
C GLU A 177 -3.26 -2.88 -5.89
N VAL A 178 -4.27 -3.44 -6.55
CA VAL A 178 -5.43 -2.71 -7.08
C VAL A 178 -6.68 -3.31 -6.47
N VAL A 179 -7.40 -2.52 -5.68
CA VAL A 179 -8.51 -2.99 -4.83
C VAL A 179 -9.84 -2.47 -5.36
N TYR A 180 -10.93 -3.22 -5.22
CA TYR A 180 -12.26 -2.67 -5.47
C TYR A 180 -12.54 -1.49 -4.54
N THR A 181 -12.95 -0.37 -5.12
CA THR A 181 -13.18 0.89 -4.40
C THR A 181 -14.17 0.72 -3.24
N GLU A 182 -15.22 -0.05 -3.46
CA GLU A 182 -16.23 -0.28 -2.41
C GLU A 182 -15.69 -1.13 -1.25
N ILE A 183 -14.67 -1.94 -1.48
CA ILE A 183 -14.04 -2.73 -0.42
C ILE A 183 -13.12 -1.83 0.43
N ILE A 184 -12.22 -1.07 -0.21
CA ILE A 184 -11.27 -0.23 0.54
C ILE A 184 -11.97 0.88 1.34
N LYS A 185 -13.09 1.42 0.86
CA LYS A 185 -13.93 2.39 1.59
C LYS A 185 -14.38 1.89 2.96
N ASN A 186 -14.60 0.58 3.08
CA ASN A 186 -15.11 -0.06 4.29
C ASN A 186 -14.02 -0.52 5.25
N ILE A 187 -12.74 -0.32 4.89
CA ILE A 187 -11.58 -0.69 5.72
C ILE A 187 -10.68 0.56 5.90
N PRO A 188 -11.16 1.61 6.55
CA PRO A 188 -10.35 2.81 6.75
C PRO A 188 -9.19 2.53 7.70
N PHE A 189 -8.05 3.13 7.42
CA PHE A 189 -6.93 3.14 8.36
C PHE A 189 -7.34 3.89 9.63
N PRO A 190 -7.05 3.34 10.83
CA PRO A 190 -7.31 4.05 12.07
C PRO A 190 -6.40 5.28 12.20
N LYS A 191 -6.97 6.35 12.76
CA LYS A 191 -6.20 7.55 13.14
C LYS A 191 -5.71 7.38 14.56
N ILE A 192 -4.39 7.42 14.75
CA ILE A 192 -3.76 7.39 16.07
C ILE A 192 -3.28 8.79 16.42
N GLU A 193 -3.77 9.32 17.52
CA GLU A 193 -3.49 10.70 17.94
C GLU A 193 -1.99 10.95 18.13
N GLY A 194 -1.50 12.02 17.47
CA GLY A 194 -0.10 12.43 17.50
C GLY A 194 0.81 11.69 16.55
N GLU A 195 0.32 10.71 15.77
CA GLU A 195 1.11 9.93 14.82
C GLU A 195 0.61 10.10 13.37
N LYS A 196 1.56 10.15 12.43
CA LYS A 196 1.30 10.44 11.01
C LYS A 196 1.74 9.31 10.08
N PHE A 197 2.03 8.14 10.62
CA PHE A 197 2.44 6.97 9.84
C PHE A 197 1.62 5.76 10.26
N MET A 198 1.18 4.96 9.27
CA MET A 198 0.55 3.66 9.45
C MET A 198 1.08 2.70 8.39
N GLU A 199 1.38 1.47 8.80
CA GLU A 199 1.80 0.42 7.86
C GLU A 199 0.63 -0.01 6.97
N GLU A 200 0.82 -0.03 5.66
CA GLU A 200 -0.21 -0.49 4.71
C GLU A 200 -0.55 -1.98 4.88
N SER A 201 0.34 -2.75 5.53
CA SER A 201 0.08 -4.14 5.91
C SER A 201 -1.21 -4.33 6.71
N TYR A 202 -1.66 -3.31 7.45
CA TYR A 202 -2.95 -3.30 8.12
C TYR A 202 -4.10 -3.60 7.15
N LEU A 203 -4.12 -2.94 5.99
CA LEU A 203 -5.14 -3.14 4.96
C LEU A 203 -5.07 -4.57 4.40
N TRP A 204 -3.88 -5.02 4.03
CA TRP A 204 -3.68 -6.34 3.43
C TRP A 204 -3.99 -7.49 4.40
N THR A 205 -3.62 -7.33 5.67
CA THR A 205 -3.99 -8.27 6.74
C THR A 205 -5.51 -8.26 6.98
N SER A 206 -6.15 -7.09 6.94
CA SER A 206 -7.62 -6.97 7.11
C SER A 206 -8.38 -7.72 6.01
N LEU A 207 -8.00 -7.51 4.74
CA LEU A 207 -8.58 -8.20 3.59
C LEU A 207 -8.40 -9.72 3.69
N SER A 208 -7.20 -10.15 4.07
CA SER A 208 -6.91 -11.59 4.27
C SER A 208 -7.75 -12.21 5.37
N LYS A 209 -7.97 -11.51 6.50
CA LYS A 209 -8.86 -11.97 7.60
C LYS A 209 -10.32 -12.08 7.17
N MET A 210 -10.76 -11.32 6.18
CA MET A 210 -12.09 -11.43 5.57
C MET A 210 -12.17 -12.57 4.55
N GLY A 211 -11.05 -13.26 4.27
CA GLY A 211 -10.97 -14.33 3.28
C GLY A 211 -10.93 -13.81 1.83
N LEU A 212 -10.78 -12.51 1.63
CA LEU A 212 -10.76 -11.92 0.31
C LEU A 212 -9.42 -12.15 -0.38
N LYS A 213 -9.48 -12.67 -1.60
CA LYS A 213 -8.34 -12.99 -2.44
C LYS A 213 -8.03 -11.85 -3.38
N PHE A 214 -6.84 -11.89 -3.92
CA PHE A 214 -6.43 -11.18 -5.12
C PHE A 214 -6.07 -12.18 -6.21
N ARG A 215 -6.27 -11.79 -7.48
CA ARG A 215 -5.62 -12.43 -8.60
C ARG A 215 -4.26 -11.79 -8.80
N TRP A 216 -3.20 -12.51 -8.46
CA TRP A 216 -1.81 -12.10 -8.61
C TRP A 216 -1.34 -12.50 -9.99
N PHE A 217 -1.10 -11.51 -10.85
CA PHE A 217 -0.66 -11.73 -12.23
C PHE A 217 0.77 -11.25 -12.46
N ASN A 218 1.46 -11.87 -13.40
CA ASN A 218 2.90 -11.73 -13.56
C ASN A 218 3.27 -10.75 -14.68
N GLN A 219 2.78 -9.51 -14.56
CA GLN A 219 3.14 -8.41 -15.44
C GLN A 219 3.56 -7.21 -14.61
N VAL A 220 4.66 -6.55 -15.00
CA VAL A 220 5.08 -5.30 -14.38
C VAL A 220 4.11 -4.21 -14.80
N ILE A 221 3.41 -3.64 -13.81
CA ILE A 221 2.48 -2.53 -14.00
C ILE A 221 2.91 -1.27 -13.25
N TYR A 222 3.80 -1.40 -12.30
CA TYR A 222 4.27 -0.37 -11.39
C TYR A 222 5.79 -0.23 -11.51
N LEU A 223 6.29 0.99 -11.66
CA LEU A 223 7.71 1.28 -11.81
C LEU A 223 8.17 2.14 -10.65
N CYS A 224 9.13 1.65 -9.87
CA CYS A 224 9.64 2.34 -8.71
C CYS A 224 11.17 2.29 -8.59
N GLU A 225 11.68 3.26 -7.84
CA GLU A 225 13.05 3.29 -7.36
C GLU A 225 13.07 3.73 -5.89
N TYR A 226 14.11 3.32 -5.15
CA TYR A 226 14.23 3.64 -3.74
C TYR A 226 15.05 4.93 -3.57
N LEU A 227 14.35 6.06 -3.38
CA LEU A 227 14.95 7.37 -3.18
C LEU A 227 15.60 7.47 -1.79
N GLN A 228 16.68 8.26 -1.68
CA GLN A 228 17.40 8.45 -0.41
C GLN A 228 16.52 9.12 0.67
N ASP A 229 15.63 10.02 0.28
CA ASP A 229 14.66 10.71 1.14
C ASP A 229 13.33 9.95 1.29
N GLY A 230 13.22 8.75 0.72
CA GLY A 230 12.05 7.88 0.81
C GLY A 230 11.80 7.36 2.23
N LEU A 231 10.57 6.96 2.50
CA LEU A 231 10.15 6.41 3.80
C LEU A 231 10.96 5.17 4.19
N THR A 232 11.30 4.32 3.22
CA THR A 232 12.04 3.08 3.43
C THR A 232 13.41 3.32 4.07
N ASN A 233 14.15 4.33 3.60
CA ASN A 233 15.48 4.66 4.12
C ASN A 233 15.44 5.33 5.51
N ASN A 234 14.31 5.93 5.89
CA ASN A 234 14.11 6.61 7.16
C ASN A 234 13.28 5.79 8.18
N MET A 235 13.00 4.53 7.89
CA MET A 235 12.06 3.68 8.64
C MET A 235 12.37 3.63 10.14
N ARG A 236 13.66 3.59 10.56
CA ARG A 236 14.03 3.50 11.97
C ARG A 236 13.53 4.70 12.79
N GLU A 237 13.67 5.91 12.25
CA GLU A 237 13.21 7.13 12.94
C GLU A 237 11.68 7.28 12.84
N ILE A 238 11.09 6.87 11.73
CA ILE A 238 9.63 6.84 11.53
C ILE A 238 8.99 5.94 12.58
N VAL A 239 9.51 4.73 12.76
CA VAL A 239 9.01 3.75 13.74
C VAL A 239 9.09 4.28 15.17
N LYS A 240 10.18 4.95 15.54
CA LYS A 240 10.31 5.55 16.87
C LYS A 240 9.30 6.66 17.12
N LYS A 241 9.08 7.53 16.13
CA LYS A 241 8.11 8.63 16.20
C LYS A 241 6.66 8.16 16.20
N ASN A 242 6.38 6.98 15.61
CA ASN A 242 5.05 6.42 15.44
C ASN A 242 4.91 5.06 16.17
N TRP A 243 5.45 4.96 17.40
CA TRP A 243 5.55 3.72 18.14
C TRP A 243 4.18 3.12 18.51
N LYS A 244 3.15 3.96 18.74
CA LYS A 244 1.77 3.49 19.03
C LYS A 244 1.19 2.76 17.83
N THR A 245 1.38 3.31 16.63
CA THR A 245 0.96 2.68 15.38
C THR A 245 1.64 1.34 15.18
N HIS A 246 2.96 1.27 15.43
CA HIS A 246 3.67 -0.02 15.32
C HIS A 246 3.24 -1.04 16.37
N CYS A 247 2.90 -0.60 17.58
CA CYS A 247 2.24 -1.46 18.57
C CYS A 247 0.89 -1.95 18.09
N PHE A 248 0.07 -1.03 17.55
CA PHE A 248 -1.24 -1.37 17.03
C PHE A 248 -1.15 -2.41 15.91
N CYS A 249 -0.33 -2.18 14.87
CA CYS A 249 -0.16 -3.10 13.75
C CYS A 249 0.38 -4.47 14.22
N ALA A 250 1.41 -4.48 15.07
CA ALA A 250 1.96 -5.72 15.61
C ALA A 250 0.91 -6.52 16.40
N ASN A 251 0.12 -5.86 17.25
CA ASN A 251 -0.94 -6.50 18.02
C ASN A 251 -2.11 -6.96 17.13
N PHE A 252 -2.40 -6.22 16.06
CA PHE A 252 -3.40 -6.60 15.05
C PHE A 252 -2.99 -7.88 14.32
N ASP A 253 -1.73 -7.98 13.89
CA ASP A 253 -1.19 -9.16 13.20
C ASP A 253 -1.25 -10.43 14.05
N LEU A 254 -1.19 -10.33 15.39
CA LEU A 254 -1.39 -11.48 16.29
C LEU A 254 -2.76 -12.13 16.15
N THR A 255 -3.75 -11.41 15.64
CA THR A 255 -5.11 -11.93 15.42
C THR A 255 -5.26 -12.70 14.11
N ALA A 256 -4.30 -12.63 13.20
CA ALA A 256 -4.34 -13.28 11.89
C ALA A 256 -3.71 -14.69 11.98
N LYS A 257 -4.57 -15.72 11.91
CA LYS A 257 -4.13 -17.12 12.05
C LYS A 257 -3.27 -17.62 10.90
N ASP A 258 -3.40 -17.02 9.72
CA ASP A 258 -2.61 -17.35 8.52
C ASP A 258 -1.17 -16.85 8.60
N ILE A 259 -0.87 -15.96 9.55
CA ILE A 259 0.51 -15.57 9.85
C ILE A 259 1.18 -16.70 10.63
N PRO A 260 2.32 -17.26 10.15
CA PRO A 260 3.03 -18.33 10.82
C PRO A 260 3.41 -17.99 12.26
N LEU A 261 3.34 -18.97 13.17
CA LEU A 261 3.63 -18.79 14.60
C LEU A 261 4.98 -18.08 14.84
N LYS A 262 6.03 -18.44 14.09
CA LYS A 262 7.35 -17.80 14.18
C LYS A 262 7.30 -16.30 13.89
N ILE A 263 6.47 -15.88 12.94
CA ILE A 263 6.30 -14.46 12.60
C ILE A 263 5.46 -13.77 13.67
N ARG A 264 4.32 -14.35 14.08
CA ARG A 264 3.51 -13.82 15.20
C ARG A 264 4.35 -13.64 16.48
N ALA A 265 5.25 -14.58 16.77
CA ALA A 265 6.16 -14.44 17.91
C ALA A 265 7.10 -13.21 17.77
N LYS A 266 7.58 -12.91 16.57
CA LYS A 266 8.35 -11.67 16.30
C LYS A 266 7.49 -10.43 16.45
N GLU A 267 6.26 -10.44 15.95
CA GLU A 267 5.31 -9.32 16.11
C GLU A 267 4.95 -9.10 17.58
N CYS A 268 4.79 -10.15 18.36
CA CYS A 268 4.57 -10.03 19.79
C CYS A 268 5.77 -9.37 20.51
N VAL A 269 7.01 -9.74 20.13
CA VAL A 269 8.22 -9.05 20.63
C VAL A 269 8.25 -7.60 20.19
N ARG A 270 7.88 -7.28 18.93
CA ARG A 270 7.79 -5.93 18.40
C ARG A 270 6.80 -5.09 19.21
N TYR A 271 5.62 -5.61 19.47
CA TYR A 271 4.59 -4.99 20.29
C TYR A 271 5.13 -4.55 21.67
N TYR A 272 5.71 -5.47 22.42
CA TYR A 272 6.25 -5.14 23.75
C TYR A 272 7.45 -4.19 23.70
N ARG A 273 8.34 -4.35 22.71
CA ARG A 273 9.52 -3.47 22.59
C ARG A 273 9.11 -2.02 22.35
N TYR A 274 8.19 -1.77 21.45
CA TYR A 274 7.75 -0.40 21.13
C TYR A 274 6.83 0.18 22.18
N GLY A 275 5.96 -0.63 22.79
CA GLY A 275 5.16 -0.18 23.92
C GLY A 275 6.02 0.25 25.12
N LEU A 276 7.03 -0.54 25.46
CA LEU A 276 7.99 -0.17 26.53
C LEU A 276 8.86 1.04 26.13
N TYR A 277 9.24 1.17 24.86
CA TYR A 277 9.93 2.34 24.33
C TYR A 277 9.09 3.61 24.50
N GLY A 278 7.80 3.56 24.21
CA GLY A 278 6.84 4.65 24.39
C GLY A 278 6.46 4.96 25.84
N GLY A 279 7.02 4.21 26.80
CA GLY A 279 6.78 4.41 28.23
C GLY A 279 5.52 3.71 28.78
N GLU A 280 4.89 2.84 27.98
CA GLU A 280 3.73 2.08 28.46
C GLU A 280 4.11 1.11 29.58
N LYS A 281 3.18 0.96 30.53
CA LYS A 281 3.36 -0.01 31.63
C LYS A 281 3.16 -1.43 31.12
N LEU A 282 4.04 -2.34 31.54
CA LEU A 282 3.97 -3.74 31.14
C LEU A 282 2.61 -4.37 31.44
N LYS A 283 1.94 -3.99 32.53
CA LYS A 283 0.61 -4.46 32.89
C LYS A 283 -0.44 -4.07 31.83
N ASN A 284 -0.38 -2.83 31.30
CA ASN A 284 -1.30 -2.37 30.25
C ASN A 284 -1.05 -3.15 28.95
N LEU A 285 0.22 -3.22 28.54
CA LEU A 285 0.60 -4.00 27.36
C LEU A 285 0.16 -5.46 27.46
N TRP A 286 0.31 -6.08 28.64
CA TRP A 286 -0.18 -7.44 28.86
C TRP A 286 -1.69 -7.53 28.68
N ASN A 287 -2.44 -6.61 29.28
CA ASN A 287 -3.91 -6.64 29.22
C ASN A 287 -4.44 -6.47 27.79
N GLU A 288 -3.79 -5.64 26.98
CA GLU A 288 -4.21 -5.30 25.62
C GLU A 288 -3.68 -6.25 24.54
N CYS A 289 -2.63 -7.03 24.82
CA CYS A 289 -2.05 -7.95 23.85
C CYS A 289 -3.05 -9.04 23.41
N ASN A 290 -3.20 -9.24 22.12
CA ASN A 290 -4.13 -10.21 21.53
C ASN A 290 -3.68 -11.68 21.66
N ASP A 291 -2.40 -11.93 21.98
CA ASP A 291 -1.87 -13.29 22.16
C ASP A 291 -1.13 -13.44 23.48
N LYS A 292 -1.83 -13.93 24.51
CA LYS A 292 -1.28 -14.11 25.86
C LYS A 292 -0.22 -15.21 25.93
N PHE A 293 -0.34 -16.22 25.07
CA PHE A 293 0.61 -17.33 25.04
C PHE A 293 1.98 -16.87 24.54
N LEU A 294 1.99 -16.10 23.44
CA LEU A 294 3.22 -15.53 22.90
C LEU A 294 3.78 -14.39 23.78
N SER A 295 2.96 -13.76 24.60
CA SER A 295 3.39 -12.66 25.48
C SER A 295 4.48 -13.06 26.46
N VAL A 296 4.40 -14.28 27.05
CA VAL A 296 5.35 -14.72 28.07
C VAL A 296 6.81 -14.69 27.56
N PRO A 297 7.18 -15.41 26.47
CA PRO A 297 8.54 -15.34 25.93
C PRO A 297 8.85 -13.98 25.31
N ALA A 298 7.86 -13.28 24.71
CA ALA A 298 8.08 -12.00 24.07
C ALA A 298 8.52 -10.90 25.04
N ILE A 299 7.94 -10.86 26.23
CA ILE A 299 8.30 -9.90 27.28
C ILE A 299 9.76 -10.08 27.69
N LEU A 300 10.22 -11.31 27.90
CA LEU A 300 11.62 -11.58 28.27
C LEU A 300 12.57 -11.04 27.21
N VAL A 301 12.29 -11.29 25.94
CA VAL A 301 13.11 -10.79 24.82
C VAL A 301 13.04 -9.27 24.71
N ALA A 302 11.85 -8.67 24.87
CA ALA A 302 11.65 -7.24 24.72
C ALA A 302 12.36 -6.43 25.82
N VAL A 303 12.36 -6.92 27.05
CA VAL A 303 13.06 -6.28 28.18
C VAL A 303 14.57 -6.30 27.99
N VAL A 304 15.14 -7.43 27.49
CA VAL A 304 16.57 -7.58 27.22
C VAL A 304 16.99 -6.74 25.99
N ARG A 305 16.17 -6.70 24.95
CA ARG A 305 16.47 -6.02 23.66
C ARG A 305 15.70 -4.71 23.54
N ARG A 306 15.80 -3.82 24.51
CA ARG A 306 15.14 -2.50 24.44
C ARG A 306 15.53 -1.73 23.18
N VAL A 307 14.57 -0.98 22.64
CA VAL A 307 14.82 0.00 21.57
C VAL A 307 15.74 1.09 22.14
N LYS A 308 16.88 1.34 21.50
CA LYS A 308 17.79 2.43 21.85
C LYS A 308 17.50 3.67 21.01
#